data_43283842be1d02241d7bdc188a2c2384
#
_entry.id   43283842be1d02241d7bdc188a2c2384
#
_cell.length_a   1.000
_cell.length_b   1.000
_cell.length_c   1.000
_cell.angle_alpha   90.00
_cell.angle_beta   90.00
_cell.angle_gamma   90.00
#
_symmetry.space_group_name_H-M   'P 1'
#
loop_
_entity.id
_entity.type
_entity.pdbx_description
1 polymer ?
#
loop_
_entity_poly.entity_id
_entity_poly.type
_entity_poly.pdbx_seq_one_letter_code
_entity_poly.pdbx_strand_id
1 'polypeptide(L)'
;MVHGSWPYYIRNNPINNKDNEAERRNEKRFLVQEGAFVMFRPSDTGVGRLIDISMDGLTLDYVSSKEPEVQPTELDIFVVNSPFRLQGLPCRTINDFVTFTTYDGALSKRRRGVQFGELTKNQELLLTHFIQYHTTGPV
;
A
#
# COMPACT_ATOMS: atom_id res chain seq x y z
N MET A 1 -16.66 -5.45 5.01
CA MET A 1 -16.30 -5.39 5.19
C MET A 1 -16.05 -5.21 5.77
N VAL A 2 -16.12 -5.17 6.21
CA VAL A 2 -15.93 -4.99 6.72
C VAL A 2 -15.27 -4.67 6.97
N HIS A 3 -15.00 -4.27 7.23
CA HIS A 3 -14.29 -4.07 7.60
C HIS A 3 -13.68 -3.53 8.14
N GLY A 4 -14.28 -3.04 8.35
CA GLY A 4 -13.47 -2.31 8.61
C GLY A 4 -12.34 -2.54 9.35
N SER A 5 -12.31 -3.27 10.17
CA SER A 5 -11.19 -3.45 10.90
C SER A 5 -10.17 -4.16 10.13
N TRP A 6 -8.99 -3.98 10.50
CA TRP A 6 -7.90 -4.58 9.97
C TRP A 6 -8.03 -5.99 9.78
N PRO A 7 -8.37 -6.64 10.72
CA PRO A 7 -8.37 -8.04 10.65
C PRO A 7 -9.59 -8.56 10.06
N TYR A 8 -10.20 -7.85 9.22
CA TYR A 8 -11.42 -8.34 8.73
C TYR A 8 -11.27 -9.71 8.15
N TYR A 9 -10.10 -10.08 7.69
CA TYR A 9 -9.97 -11.38 7.17
C TYR A 9 -9.55 -12.35 8.14
N ILE A 10 -9.49 -11.98 9.31
CA ILE A 10 -9.26 -12.90 10.30
C ILE A 10 -10.37 -13.76 10.42
N ARG A 11 -11.44 -13.48 9.81
CA ARG A 11 -12.40 -14.45 9.80
C ARG A 11 -11.82 -15.66 9.22
N ASN A 12 -10.78 -16.09 9.62
CA ASN A 12 -10.25 -17.24 9.25
C ASN A 12 -11.16 -18.30 9.38
N ASN A 13 -11.44 -18.97 8.43
CA ASN A 13 -12.12 -20.22 8.45
C ASN A 13 -11.07 -21.25 8.24
N PRO A 14 -10.68 -21.91 9.27
CA PRO A 14 -9.58 -22.85 9.15
C PRO A 14 -9.90 -24.01 8.23
N ILE A 15 -11.15 -24.27 8.00
CA ILE A 15 -11.50 -25.36 7.13
C ILE A 15 -11.24 -24.97 5.72
N ASN A 16 -11.24 -23.69 5.44
CA ASN A 16 -11.09 -23.21 4.11
C ASN A 16 -9.99 -22.19 3.99
N ASN A 17 -8.87 -22.49 4.52
CA ASN A 17 -7.73 -21.64 4.40
C ASN A 17 -7.43 -21.29 2.96
N LYS A 18 -7.58 -22.25 2.09
CA LYS A 18 -7.35 -22.04 0.70
C LYS A 18 -8.35 -21.06 0.13
N ASP A 19 -9.61 -21.24 0.49
CA ASP A 19 -10.65 -20.36 -0.01
C ASP A 19 -10.51 -18.96 0.53
N ASN A 20 -10.13 -18.84 1.77
CA ASN A 20 -9.90 -17.52 2.36
C ASN A 20 -8.75 -16.82 1.67
N GLU A 21 -7.73 -17.54 1.36
CA GLU A 21 -6.61 -16.99 0.65
C GLU A 21 -7.00 -16.59 -0.75
N ALA A 22 -7.77 -17.40 -1.41
CA ALA A 22 -8.26 -17.10 -2.74
C ALA A 22 -9.17 -15.88 -2.72
N GLU A 23 -9.98 -15.75 -1.70
CA GLU A 23 -10.84 -14.58 -1.58
C GLU A 23 -10.04 -13.32 -1.42
N ARG A 24 -9.01 -13.35 -0.61
CA ARG A 24 -8.17 -12.19 -0.46
C ARG A 24 -7.48 -11.84 -1.77
N ARG A 25 -7.12 -12.84 -2.55
CA ARG A 25 -6.49 -12.63 -3.83
C ARG A 25 -7.45 -12.19 -4.90
N ASN A 26 -8.76 -12.26 -4.61
CA ASN A 26 -9.73 -11.77 -5.56
C ASN A 26 -9.67 -10.26 -5.66
N GLU A 27 -9.07 -9.60 -4.69
CA GLU A 27 -8.84 -8.19 -4.85
C GLU A 27 -7.68 -8.05 -5.83
N LYS A 28 -8.03 -7.74 -7.05
CA LYS A 28 -7.03 -7.63 -8.10
C LYS A 28 -6.05 -6.52 -7.83
N ARG A 29 -4.81 -6.79 -8.12
CA ARG A 29 -3.76 -5.80 -7.99
C ARG A 29 -3.40 -5.28 -9.38
N PHE A 30 -3.08 -4.01 -9.45
CA PHE A 30 -2.80 -3.33 -10.70
C PHE A 30 -1.48 -2.60 -10.59
N LEU A 31 -0.68 -2.69 -11.65
CA LEU A 31 0.57 -1.93 -11.72
C LEU A 31 0.24 -0.46 -11.87
N VAL A 32 0.95 0.38 -11.14
CA VAL A 32 0.69 1.80 -11.10
C VAL A 32 1.60 2.50 -12.11
N GLN A 33 1.05 3.50 -12.79
CA GLN A 33 1.83 4.32 -13.71
C GLN A 33 2.89 5.10 -12.93
N GLU A 34 3.95 5.49 -13.62
CA GLU A 34 4.98 6.30 -12.98
C GLU A 34 4.41 7.63 -12.53
N GLY A 35 5.00 8.19 -11.47
CA GLY A 35 4.60 9.49 -10.97
C GLY A 35 3.65 9.45 -9.80
N ALA A 36 3.32 8.27 -9.30
CA ALA A 36 2.45 8.14 -8.13
C ALA A 36 3.29 7.81 -6.90
N PHE A 37 3.04 8.51 -5.82
CA PHE A 37 3.85 8.43 -4.60
C PHE A 37 2.98 8.31 -3.36
N VAL A 38 3.59 7.77 -2.32
CA VAL A 38 2.93 7.54 -1.03
C VAL A 38 3.69 8.28 0.05
N MET A 39 2.98 8.96 0.92
CA MET A 39 3.57 9.58 2.09
C MET A 39 2.87 9.02 3.32
N PHE A 40 3.65 8.55 4.28
CA PHE A 40 3.10 7.97 5.51
C PHE A 40 3.06 8.97 6.64
N ARG A 41 2.17 8.73 7.59
CA ARG A 41 2.12 9.45 8.86
C ARG A 41 1.86 8.47 10.01
N PRO A 42 2.62 8.52 11.09
CA PRO A 42 3.91 9.23 11.17
C PRO A 42 4.94 8.55 10.29
N SER A 43 6.01 9.23 9.96
CA SER A 43 7.00 8.68 9.06
C SER A 43 8.40 9.13 9.42
N ASP A 44 9.35 8.20 9.31
CA ASP A 44 10.78 8.50 9.39
C ASP A 44 11.47 8.11 8.09
N THR A 45 10.73 7.82 7.03
CA THR A 45 11.32 7.30 5.80
C THR A 45 11.06 8.15 4.57
N GLY A 46 10.25 9.20 4.68
CA GLY A 46 9.99 10.07 3.54
C GLY A 46 8.96 9.50 2.59
N VAL A 47 9.11 9.79 1.32
CA VAL A 47 8.12 9.46 0.30
C VAL A 47 8.53 8.19 -0.42
N GLY A 48 7.58 7.32 -0.72
CA GLY A 48 7.81 6.11 -1.47
C GLY A 48 7.14 6.14 -2.83
N ARG A 49 7.67 5.34 -3.76
CA ARG A 49 7.11 5.24 -5.10
C ARG A 49 6.12 4.09 -5.12
N LEU A 50 4.92 4.37 -5.56
CA LEU A 50 3.84 3.38 -5.59
C LEU A 50 4.09 2.41 -6.74
N ILE A 51 4.07 1.13 -6.47
CA ILE A 51 4.35 0.07 -7.44
C ILE A 51 3.06 -0.59 -7.92
N ASP A 52 2.27 -1.11 -6.99
CA ASP A 52 0.99 -1.71 -7.35
C ASP A 52 -0.03 -1.42 -6.25
N ILE A 53 -1.29 -1.60 -6.59
CA ILE A 53 -2.38 -1.23 -5.70
C ILE A 53 -3.60 -2.11 -5.97
N SER A 54 -4.38 -2.32 -4.92
CA SER A 54 -5.68 -2.97 -5.02
C SER A 54 -6.64 -2.22 -4.11
N MET A 55 -7.86 -2.69 -4.01
CA MET A 55 -8.82 -2.06 -3.10
C MET A 55 -8.49 -2.31 -1.63
N ASP A 56 -7.60 -3.25 -1.31
CA ASP A 56 -7.30 -3.56 0.09
C ASP A 56 -5.87 -3.22 0.50
N GLY A 57 -5.04 -2.74 -0.40
CA GLY A 57 -3.66 -2.39 -0.02
C GLY A 57 -2.79 -2.01 -1.19
N LEU A 58 -1.52 -1.76 -0.92
CA LEU A 58 -0.58 -1.37 -1.96
C LEU A 58 0.83 -1.82 -1.63
N THR A 59 1.69 -1.76 -2.63
CA THR A 59 3.11 -2.04 -2.51
C THR A 59 3.87 -0.79 -2.98
N LEU A 60 4.90 -0.43 -2.25
CA LEU A 60 5.73 0.72 -2.60
C LEU A 60 7.20 0.41 -2.38
N ASP A 61 8.04 1.17 -3.08
CA ASP A 61 9.48 1.15 -2.88
C ASP A 61 9.91 2.48 -2.28
N TYR A 62 10.87 2.44 -1.38
CA TYR A 62 11.44 3.65 -0.81
C TYR A 62 12.91 3.42 -0.47
N VAL A 63 13.64 4.50 -0.23
CA VAL A 63 15.07 4.43 0.08
C VAL A 63 15.27 4.87 1.52
N SER A 64 16.09 4.15 2.25
CA SER A 64 16.35 4.45 3.65
C SER A 64 17.82 4.24 3.98
N SER A 65 18.33 5.07 4.88
CA SER A 65 19.70 4.92 5.37
C SER A 65 19.75 4.03 6.60
N LYS A 66 18.60 3.62 7.14
CA LYS A 66 18.57 2.79 8.35
C LYS A 66 17.28 1.97 8.36
N GLU A 67 17.20 1.03 9.27
CA GLU A 67 15.96 0.29 9.49
C GLU A 67 14.86 1.26 9.91
N PRO A 68 13.68 1.14 9.33
CA PRO A 68 12.57 1.97 9.78
C PRO A 68 12.14 1.59 11.19
N GLU A 69 11.95 2.59 12.04
CA GLU A 69 11.59 2.37 13.43
C GLU A 69 10.15 2.77 13.72
N VAL A 70 9.56 3.59 12.83
CA VAL A 70 8.23 4.12 13.03
C VAL A 70 7.25 3.29 12.21
N GLN A 71 6.16 2.88 12.85
CA GLN A 71 5.09 2.16 12.15
C GLN A 71 4.03 3.17 11.77
N PRO A 72 3.82 3.40 10.48
CA PRO A 72 2.81 4.35 10.04
C PRO A 72 1.40 3.81 10.27
N THR A 73 0.47 4.71 10.49
CA THR A 73 -0.93 4.35 10.68
C THR A 73 -1.83 4.95 9.60
N GLU A 74 -1.32 5.91 8.85
CA GLU A 74 -2.06 6.52 7.74
C GLU A 74 -1.15 6.78 6.58
N LEU A 75 -1.73 6.85 5.39
CA LEU A 75 -0.96 7.24 4.23
C LEU A 75 -1.79 8.13 3.31
N ASP A 76 -1.06 8.89 2.50
CA ASP A 76 -1.64 9.69 1.43
C ASP A 76 -1.06 9.19 0.12
N ILE A 77 -1.86 9.24 -0.95
CA ILE A 77 -1.39 8.96 -2.30
C ILE A 77 -1.52 10.23 -3.11
N PHE A 78 -0.48 10.56 -3.86
CA PHE A 78 -0.54 11.72 -4.76
C PHE A 78 0.16 11.40 -6.07
N VAL A 79 -0.21 12.14 -7.10
CA VAL A 79 0.33 11.95 -8.44
C VAL A 79 0.98 13.25 -8.86
N VAL A 80 2.22 13.17 -9.34
CA VAL A 80 2.96 14.35 -9.77
C VAL A 80 2.27 14.98 -10.98
N ASN A 81 2.21 16.29 -10.98
CA ASN A 81 1.58 17.06 -12.06
C ASN A 81 0.07 16.78 -12.20
N SER A 82 -0.55 16.43 -11.09
CA SER A 82 -1.98 16.15 -11.06
C SER A 82 -2.55 16.70 -9.77
N PRO A 83 -3.79 17.19 -9.78
CA PRO A 83 -4.42 17.61 -8.53
C PRO A 83 -4.92 16.44 -7.69
N PHE A 84 -4.78 15.21 -8.19
CA PHE A 84 -5.27 14.05 -7.45
C PHE A 84 -4.60 13.92 -6.08
N ARG A 85 -5.41 13.77 -5.05
CA ARG A 85 -4.93 13.51 -3.70
C ARG A 85 -5.91 12.54 -3.04
N LEU A 86 -5.37 11.49 -2.45
CA LEU A 86 -6.17 10.55 -1.66
C LEU A 86 -5.51 10.52 -0.29
N GLN A 87 -6.18 11.10 0.69
CA GLN A 87 -5.54 11.40 1.96
C GLN A 87 -6.12 10.60 3.10
N GLY A 88 -5.26 10.32 4.08
CA GLY A 88 -5.71 9.77 5.35
C GLY A 88 -6.18 8.33 5.29
N LEU A 89 -5.66 7.54 4.36
CA LEU A 89 -6.04 6.14 4.30
C LEU A 89 -5.44 5.42 5.51
N PRO A 90 -6.27 4.79 6.33
CA PRO A 90 -5.71 4.01 7.44
C PRO A 90 -4.94 2.83 6.87
N CYS A 91 -3.80 2.55 7.46
CA CYS A 91 -2.94 1.51 6.92
C CYS A 91 -2.12 0.84 8.00
N ARG A 92 -1.64 -0.36 7.69
CA ARG A 92 -0.64 -1.03 8.50
C ARG A 92 0.33 -1.75 7.59
N THR A 93 1.58 -1.86 8.03
CA THR A 93 2.61 -2.55 7.28
C THR A 93 2.42 -4.05 7.41
N ILE A 94 2.39 -4.75 6.27
CA ILE A 94 2.32 -6.19 6.23
C ILE A 94 3.73 -6.77 6.16
N ASN A 95 4.59 -6.16 5.35
CA ASN A 95 5.98 -6.59 5.24
C ASN A 95 6.84 -5.40 4.82
N ASP A 96 8.13 -5.51 5.04
CA ASP A 96 9.08 -4.48 4.68
C ASP A 96 10.45 -5.15 4.61
N PHE A 97 11.06 -5.15 3.45
CA PHE A 97 12.33 -5.85 3.29
C PHE A 97 13.23 -5.14 2.29
N VAL A 98 14.53 -5.37 2.45
CA VAL A 98 15.54 -4.77 1.57
C VAL A 98 15.57 -5.50 0.25
N THR A 99 15.54 -4.75 -0.86
CA THR A 99 15.68 -5.31 -2.19
C THR A 99 17.05 -5.02 -2.78
N PHE A 100 17.71 -3.97 -2.30
CA PHE A 100 19.01 -3.58 -2.84
C PHE A 100 19.72 -2.70 -1.81
N THR A 101 21.03 -2.87 -1.70
CA THR A 101 21.86 -2.01 -0.84
C THR A 101 22.99 -1.45 -1.69
N THR A 102 23.31 -0.18 -1.52
CA THR A 102 24.39 0.45 -2.27
C THR A 102 25.72 -0.17 -1.87
N TYR A 103 26.70 -0.01 -2.76
CA TYR A 103 27.99 -0.64 -2.60
C TYR A 103 28.65 -0.29 -1.26
N ASP A 104 28.51 0.96 -0.83
CA ASP A 104 29.10 1.42 0.42
C ASP A 104 28.21 1.12 1.64
N GLY A 105 27.06 0.52 1.42
CA GLY A 105 26.15 0.19 2.52
C GLY A 105 25.39 1.37 3.10
N ALA A 106 25.53 2.54 2.51
CA ALA A 106 24.93 3.75 3.08
C ALA A 106 23.42 3.81 2.90
N LEU A 107 22.90 3.25 1.80
CA LEU A 107 21.49 3.34 1.49
C LEU A 107 20.96 1.97 1.07
N SER A 108 19.73 1.72 1.42
CA SER A 108 19.02 0.52 0.98
C SER A 108 17.73 0.90 0.31
N LYS A 109 17.42 0.21 -0.77
CA LYS A 109 16.10 0.28 -1.37
C LYS A 109 15.26 -0.79 -0.69
N ARG A 110 14.10 -0.43 -0.25
CA ARG A 110 13.22 -1.33 0.48
C ARG A 110 11.86 -1.39 -0.20
N ARG A 111 11.21 -2.52 -0.06
CA ARG A 111 9.86 -2.71 -0.57
C ARG A 111 8.94 -2.96 0.61
N ARG A 112 7.85 -2.23 0.66
CA ARG A 112 6.89 -2.34 1.74
C ARG A 112 5.51 -2.65 1.17
N GLY A 113 4.85 -3.64 1.77
CA GLY A 113 3.47 -3.93 1.49
C GLY A 113 2.63 -3.41 2.63
N VAL A 114 1.54 -2.74 2.32
CA VAL A 114 0.62 -2.26 3.36
C VAL A 114 -0.80 -2.68 3.03
N GLN A 115 -1.59 -2.81 4.07
CA GLN A 115 -2.99 -3.12 3.97
C GLN A 115 -3.77 -1.92 4.47
N PHE A 116 -4.85 -1.57 3.80
CA PHE A 116 -5.71 -0.48 4.24
C PHE A 116 -6.63 -0.95 5.36
N GLY A 117 -6.98 -0.02 6.24
CA GLY A 117 -8.05 -0.25 7.20
C GLY A 117 -9.38 0.09 6.59
N GLU A 118 -10.32 0.45 7.45
CA GLU A 118 -11.66 0.76 6.97
C GLU A 118 -11.66 2.12 6.28
N LEU A 119 -12.12 2.15 5.05
CA LEU A 119 -12.14 3.38 4.26
C LEU A 119 -13.49 4.06 4.37
N THR A 120 -13.50 5.38 4.29
CA THR A 120 -14.75 6.11 4.16
C THR A 120 -15.28 5.90 2.74
N LYS A 121 -16.55 6.22 2.55
CA LYS A 121 -17.14 6.12 1.24
C LYS A 121 -16.40 6.97 0.23
N ASN A 122 -16.03 8.17 0.62
CA ASN A 122 -15.30 9.06 -0.27
C ASN A 122 -13.93 8.50 -0.62
N GLN A 123 -13.24 7.90 0.36
CA GLN A 123 -11.96 7.28 0.10
C GLN A 123 -12.10 6.11 -0.86
N GLU A 124 -13.15 5.31 -0.70
CA GLU A 124 -13.39 4.20 -1.62
C GLU A 124 -13.60 4.70 -3.05
N LEU A 125 -14.36 5.76 -3.20
CA LEU A 125 -14.60 6.33 -4.52
C LEU A 125 -13.33 6.86 -5.15
N LEU A 126 -12.51 7.56 -4.37
CA LEU A 126 -11.26 8.09 -4.87
C LEU A 126 -10.27 6.98 -5.20
N LEU A 127 -10.24 5.92 -4.39
CA LEU A 127 -9.38 4.78 -4.65
C LEU A 127 -9.79 4.06 -5.93
N THR A 128 -11.08 3.89 -6.13
CA THR A 128 -11.60 3.29 -7.36
C THR A 128 -11.20 4.14 -8.57
N HIS A 129 -11.33 5.45 -8.45
CA HIS A 129 -10.91 6.37 -9.50
C HIS A 129 -9.41 6.23 -9.79
N PHE A 130 -8.61 6.17 -8.74
CA PHE A 130 -7.16 6.02 -8.92
C PHE A 130 -6.83 4.75 -9.68
N ILE A 131 -7.43 3.63 -9.29
CA ILE A 131 -7.17 2.35 -9.94
C ILE A 131 -7.61 2.41 -11.41
N GLN A 132 -8.72 3.07 -11.68
CA GLN A 132 -9.22 3.15 -13.03
C GLN A 132 -8.34 4.00 -13.94
N TYR A 133 -7.79 5.09 -13.44
CA TYR A 133 -7.11 6.08 -14.29
C TYR A 133 -5.61 6.17 -14.14
N HIS A 134 -5.03 5.56 -13.14
CA HIS A 134 -3.60 5.70 -12.87
C HIS A 134 -2.85 4.37 -12.83
N THR A 135 -3.44 3.33 -13.38
CA THR A 135 -2.78 2.03 -13.45
C THR A 135 -2.65 1.59 -14.91
N THR A 136 -1.75 0.65 -15.16
CA THR A 136 -1.48 0.21 -16.51
C THR A 136 -2.08 -1.15 -16.83
N GLY A 137 -2.41 -1.93 -15.81
CA GLY A 137 -3.00 -3.26 -16.02
C GLY A 137 -2.76 -4.14 -14.82
N PRO A 138 -3.31 -5.34 -14.85
CA PRO A 138 -3.17 -6.25 -13.72
C PRO A 138 -1.72 -6.68 -13.55
N VAL A 139 -1.40 -7.00 -12.34
CA VAL A 139 -0.08 -7.51 -11.97
C VAL A 139 0.08 -8.93 -12.50
#